data_0e025d1054e85f985a16625b8ef313b2
#
_entry.id   0e025d1054e85f985a16625b8ef313b2
#
_cell.length_a   1.000
_cell.length_b   1.000
_cell.length_c   1.000
_cell.angle_alpha   90.00
_cell.angle_beta   90.00
_cell.angle_gamma   90.00
#
_symmetry.space_group_name_H-M   'P 1'
#
loop_
_entity.id
_entity.type
_entity.pdbx_description
1 polymer ?
#
loop_
_entity_poly.entity_id
_entity_poly.type
_entity_poly.pdbx_seq_one_letter_code
_entity_poly.pdbx_strand_id
1 'polypeptide(L)'
;MLIKANNLTKRYGTKLALDNVNLQIDRGQLIAYLGTNGAGKSTTINLLTGLMTPTSGMIARRQGIKIGVVFQDSILDKELSVKDNLNFRSNLYHEDHTEWVHHLINLMGLTHFLNQRYGTLSGGQRRRVDITRALIANPDILFLDEPTTGLDLQTRLVIWNLLQKLQKEHGLTIFLTTHYLEEAENADQMYILENGKILVSGSATDIKQHYAPTKLVVTTNGHQLHTSYTEKQLTPQTFSFEGLDSSEVMALLHRNQEYISDFSYTPGSINDAFVKITGKELQ
;
A
#
# COMPACT_ATOMS: atom_id res chain seq x y z
N MET A 1 -3.94 -18.67 -4.13
CA MET A 1 -4.10 -18.26 -2.71
C MET A 1 -2.85 -18.66 -1.94
N LEU A 2 -2.21 -17.70 -1.27
CA LEU A 2 -1.09 -17.94 -0.35
C LEU A 2 -1.54 -17.95 1.11
N ILE A 3 -2.36 -16.96 1.49
CA ILE A 3 -2.86 -16.80 2.87
C ILE A 3 -4.32 -16.38 2.79
N LYS A 4 -5.14 -16.94 3.69
CA LYS A 4 -6.54 -16.52 3.90
C LYS A 4 -6.83 -16.42 5.38
N ALA A 5 -7.35 -15.29 5.80
CA ALA A 5 -7.86 -15.07 7.15
C ALA A 5 -9.37 -15.02 7.13
N ASN A 6 -10.00 -15.75 8.05
CA ASN A 6 -11.45 -15.80 8.21
C ASN A 6 -11.80 -15.41 9.66
N ASN A 7 -12.61 -14.39 9.80
CA ASN A 7 -13.15 -13.87 11.09
C ASN A 7 -12.04 -13.62 12.12
N LEU A 8 -10.89 -13.09 11.63
CA LEU A 8 -9.70 -12.94 12.45
C LEU A 8 -9.92 -11.86 13.51
N THR A 9 -9.80 -12.26 14.77
CA THR A 9 -10.01 -11.38 15.92
C THR A 9 -8.82 -11.44 16.87
N LYS A 10 -8.37 -10.27 17.34
CA LYS A 10 -7.31 -10.17 18.34
C LYS A 10 -7.69 -9.19 19.45
N ARG A 11 -7.58 -9.67 20.67
CA ARG A 11 -7.82 -8.90 21.89
C ARG A 11 -6.58 -8.89 22.76
N TYR A 12 -6.25 -7.73 23.31
CA TYR A 12 -5.20 -7.53 24.32
C TYR A 12 -5.88 -7.06 25.61
N GLY A 13 -6.10 -7.97 26.55
CA GLY A 13 -6.92 -7.69 27.73
C GLY A 13 -8.31 -7.21 27.29
N THR A 14 -8.67 -5.99 27.67
CA THR A 14 -9.95 -5.37 27.29
C THR A 14 -9.95 -4.72 25.90
N LYS A 15 -8.77 -4.42 25.34
CA LYS A 15 -8.65 -3.74 24.04
C LYS A 15 -8.84 -4.72 22.89
N LEU A 16 -9.84 -4.48 22.07
CA LEU A 16 -10.06 -5.18 20.80
C LEU A 16 -9.21 -4.52 19.71
N ALA A 17 -8.18 -5.21 19.25
CA ALA A 17 -7.26 -4.70 18.25
C ALA A 17 -7.67 -5.08 16.82
N LEU A 18 -8.28 -6.25 16.63
CA LEU A 18 -8.91 -6.69 15.38
C LEU A 18 -10.24 -7.34 15.68
N ASP A 19 -11.24 -7.07 14.85
CA ASP A 19 -12.61 -7.54 15.00
C ASP A 19 -13.12 -8.12 13.66
N ASN A 20 -13.22 -9.45 13.60
CA ASN A 20 -13.76 -10.20 12.46
C ASN A 20 -13.13 -9.84 11.09
N VAL A 21 -11.83 -9.65 11.06
CA VAL A 21 -11.09 -9.32 9.82
C VAL A 21 -11.08 -10.53 8.88
N ASN A 22 -11.52 -10.29 7.64
CA ASN A 22 -11.49 -11.26 6.55
C ASN A 22 -10.62 -10.71 5.42
N LEU A 23 -9.60 -11.45 5.02
CA LEU A 23 -8.74 -11.07 3.90
C LEU A 23 -8.16 -12.29 3.19
N GLN A 24 -7.78 -12.09 1.94
CA GLN A 24 -7.15 -13.10 1.10
C GLN A 24 -5.93 -12.50 0.40
N ILE A 25 -4.87 -13.26 0.30
CA ILE A 25 -3.63 -12.91 -0.38
C ILE A 25 -3.37 -13.97 -1.44
N ASP A 26 -3.35 -13.54 -2.70
CA ASP A 26 -3.02 -14.37 -3.82
C ASP A 26 -1.57 -14.16 -4.28
N ARG A 27 -1.03 -15.09 -5.06
CA ARG A 27 0.36 -15.05 -5.51
C ARG A 27 0.60 -13.90 -6.48
N GLY A 28 1.73 -13.21 -6.35
CA GLY A 28 2.18 -12.15 -7.25
C GLY A 28 1.44 -10.83 -7.10
N GLN A 29 0.55 -10.69 -6.10
CA GLN A 29 -0.14 -9.44 -5.83
C GLN A 29 0.70 -8.47 -5.00
N LEU A 30 0.53 -7.18 -5.27
CA LEU A 30 0.88 -6.09 -4.38
C LEU A 30 -0.38 -5.68 -3.60
N ILE A 31 -0.38 -5.94 -2.29
CA ILE A 31 -1.50 -5.64 -1.41
C ILE A 31 -1.15 -4.44 -0.54
N ALA A 32 -1.98 -3.40 -0.57
CA ALA A 32 -1.91 -2.27 0.33
C ALA A 32 -2.92 -2.40 1.48
N TYR A 33 -2.43 -2.35 2.72
CA TYR A 33 -3.24 -2.43 3.93
C TYR A 33 -3.22 -1.08 4.62
N LEU A 34 -4.24 -0.28 4.34
CA LEU A 34 -4.36 1.12 4.75
C LEU A 34 -5.08 1.26 6.08
N GLY A 35 -4.73 2.26 6.84
CA GLY A 35 -5.45 2.62 8.07
C GLY A 35 -4.70 3.63 8.92
N THR A 36 -5.42 4.30 9.79
CA THR A 36 -4.85 5.26 10.74
C THR A 36 -3.90 4.58 11.73
N ASN A 37 -3.12 5.37 12.46
CA ASN A 37 -2.26 4.84 13.52
C ASN A 37 -3.13 4.20 14.61
N GLY A 38 -2.77 2.98 15.03
CA GLY A 38 -3.54 2.21 15.99
C GLY A 38 -4.73 1.44 15.40
N ALA A 39 -5.00 1.49 14.09
CA ALA A 39 -6.09 0.76 13.45
C ALA A 39 -5.96 -0.77 13.52
N GLY A 40 -4.75 -1.32 13.79
CA GLY A 40 -4.49 -2.75 13.89
C GLY A 40 -3.57 -3.31 12.81
N LYS A 41 -2.91 -2.46 12.00
CA LYS A 41 -2.07 -2.87 10.87
C LYS A 41 -0.95 -3.84 11.25
N SER A 42 -0.07 -3.47 12.18
CA SER A 42 1.04 -4.32 12.66
C SER A 42 0.53 -5.59 13.36
N THR A 43 -0.61 -5.50 14.08
CA THR A 43 -1.25 -6.68 14.67
C THR A 43 -1.66 -7.67 13.59
N THR A 44 -2.21 -7.20 12.47
CA THR A 44 -2.56 -8.05 11.34
C THR A 44 -1.33 -8.75 10.75
N ILE A 45 -0.23 -8.02 10.50
CA ILE A 45 1.04 -8.61 10.03
C ILE A 45 1.51 -9.69 11.00
N ASN A 46 1.56 -9.41 12.30
CA ASN A 46 2.03 -10.37 13.30
C ASN A 46 1.20 -11.67 13.33
N LEU A 47 -0.09 -11.56 13.11
CA LEU A 47 -0.99 -12.73 13.01
C LEU A 47 -0.78 -13.48 11.70
N LEU A 48 -0.72 -12.78 10.55
CA LEU A 48 -0.55 -13.40 9.23
C LEU A 48 0.80 -14.08 9.08
N THR A 49 1.84 -13.58 9.73
CA THR A 49 3.18 -14.16 9.73
C THR A 49 3.36 -15.30 10.73
N GLY A 50 2.44 -15.43 11.70
CA GLY A 50 2.53 -16.45 12.77
C GLY A 50 3.38 -16.03 13.95
N LEU A 51 3.83 -14.79 14.01
CA LEU A 51 4.53 -14.21 15.18
C LEU A 51 3.60 -14.07 16.39
N MET A 52 2.30 -14.12 16.13
CA MET A 52 1.26 -14.01 17.15
C MET A 52 0.10 -14.94 16.82
N THR A 53 -0.58 -15.44 17.86
CA THR A 53 -1.79 -16.25 17.73
C THR A 53 -3.04 -15.37 17.82
N PRO A 54 -4.09 -15.62 17.03
CA PRO A 54 -5.36 -14.91 17.13
C PRO A 54 -6.10 -15.30 18.43
N THR A 55 -7.00 -14.44 18.87
CA THR A 55 -7.94 -14.76 19.97
C THR A 55 -9.06 -15.65 19.46
N SER A 56 -9.53 -15.40 18.22
CA SER A 56 -10.48 -16.26 17.51
C SER A 56 -10.34 -16.06 15.99
N GLY A 57 -11.01 -16.90 15.22
CA GLY A 57 -10.87 -16.95 13.76
C GLY A 57 -9.75 -17.90 13.31
N MET A 58 -9.53 -17.99 12.01
CA MET A 58 -8.57 -18.90 11.41
C MET A 58 -7.71 -18.21 10.36
N ILE A 59 -6.45 -18.65 10.27
CA ILE A 59 -5.53 -18.26 9.19
C ILE A 59 -5.08 -19.55 8.48
N ALA A 60 -5.50 -19.71 7.24
CA ALA A 60 -5.00 -20.74 6.35
C ALA A 60 -3.80 -20.20 5.57
N ARG A 61 -2.69 -20.93 5.60
CA ARG A 61 -1.47 -20.63 4.82
C ARG A 61 -1.16 -21.78 3.89
N ARG A 62 -0.66 -21.50 2.71
CA ARG A 62 -0.14 -22.54 1.81
C ARG A 62 0.96 -23.34 2.55
N GLN A 63 0.92 -24.65 2.42
CA GLN A 63 1.95 -25.50 3.01
C GLN A 63 3.33 -25.14 2.42
N GLY A 64 4.34 -25.03 3.29
CA GLY A 64 5.72 -24.70 2.89
C GLY A 64 5.92 -23.26 2.43
N ILE A 65 4.98 -22.34 2.68
CA ILE A 65 5.13 -20.93 2.33
C ILE A 65 6.35 -20.33 3.01
N LYS A 66 7.23 -19.69 2.23
CA LYS A 66 8.37 -18.92 2.75
C LYS A 66 7.92 -17.46 2.92
N ILE A 67 8.09 -16.92 4.12
CA ILE A 67 7.65 -15.56 4.50
C ILE A 67 8.87 -14.69 4.84
N GLY A 68 8.98 -13.54 4.18
CA GLY A 68 9.88 -12.45 4.56
C GLY A 68 9.12 -11.36 5.34
N VAL A 69 9.76 -10.76 6.34
CA VAL A 69 9.16 -9.68 7.14
C VAL A 69 10.15 -8.54 7.30
N VAL A 70 9.72 -7.33 7.02
CA VAL A 70 10.41 -6.09 7.33
C VAL A 70 9.56 -5.34 8.34
N PHE A 71 10.06 -5.21 9.55
CA PHE A 71 9.38 -4.50 10.63
C PHE A 71 9.53 -2.98 10.47
N GLN A 72 8.72 -2.23 11.18
CA GLN A 72 8.83 -0.77 11.25
C GLN A 72 10.21 -0.37 11.79
N ASP A 73 10.61 -0.96 12.92
CA ASP A 73 11.96 -0.83 13.46
C ASP A 73 12.88 -1.94 12.93
N SER A 74 14.12 -1.58 12.60
CA SER A 74 15.10 -2.57 12.16
C SER A 74 15.54 -3.48 13.29
N ILE A 75 15.71 -4.75 12.95
CA ILE A 75 16.23 -5.80 13.86
C ILE A 75 17.70 -6.12 13.60
N LEU A 76 18.37 -5.37 12.71
CA LEU A 76 19.77 -5.57 12.38
C LEU A 76 20.69 -4.95 13.45
N ASP A 77 21.85 -5.56 13.63
CA ASP A 77 22.85 -5.07 14.55
C ASP A 77 23.51 -3.79 14.00
N LYS A 78 23.46 -2.71 14.79
CA LYS A 78 23.97 -1.40 14.39
C LYS A 78 25.50 -1.34 14.36
N GLU A 79 26.18 -2.20 15.11
CA GLU A 79 27.63 -2.22 15.21
C GLU A 79 28.29 -3.08 14.12
N LEU A 80 27.55 -4.01 13.54
CA LEU A 80 28.02 -4.85 12.45
C LEU A 80 27.97 -4.09 11.10
N SER A 81 28.84 -4.51 10.18
CA SER A 81 28.75 -4.04 8.79
C SER A 81 27.46 -4.55 8.12
N VAL A 82 27.07 -3.90 7.02
CA VAL A 82 25.96 -4.41 6.18
C VAL A 82 26.24 -5.83 5.73
N LYS A 83 27.46 -6.09 5.26
CA LYS A 83 27.91 -7.43 4.82
C LYS A 83 27.75 -8.48 5.91
N ASP A 84 28.21 -8.17 7.14
CA ASP A 84 28.15 -9.12 8.25
C ASP A 84 26.72 -9.42 8.66
N ASN A 85 25.86 -8.40 8.74
CA ASN A 85 24.44 -8.58 8.99
C ASN A 85 23.77 -9.51 7.95
N LEU A 86 24.05 -9.30 6.65
CA LEU A 86 23.49 -10.14 5.59
C LEU A 86 24.04 -11.56 5.62
N ASN A 87 25.37 -11.72 5.83
CA ASN A 87 26.02 -13.03 5.94
C ASN A 87 25.49 -13.81 7.15
N PHE A 88 25.37 -13.16 8.31
CA PHE A 88 24.80 -13.78 9.49
C PHE A 88 23.41 -14.35 9.20
N ARG A 89 22.56 -13.56 8.51
CA ARG A 89 21.23 -14.00 8.14
C ARG A 89 21.24 -15.13 7.11
N SER A 90 22.10 -15.06 6.10
CA SER A 90 22.25 -16.12 5.08
C SER A 90 22.66 -17.46 5.69
N ASN A 91 23.59 -17.44 6.66
CA ASN A 91 24.09 -18.64 7.33
C ASN A 91 23.03 -19.34 8.22
N LEU A 92 21.91 -18.72 8.50
CA LEU A 92 20.80 -19.36 9.22
C LEU A 92 19.97 -20.30 8.34
N TYR A 93 20.16 -20.26 7.04
CA TYR A 93 19.48 -21.14 6.09
C TYR A 93 20.39 -22.30 5.66
N HIS A 94 19.80 -23.48 5.46
CA HIS A 94 20.54 -24.67 5.00
C HIS A 94 20.82 -24.64 3.48
N GLU A 95 20.04 -23.87 2.73
CA GLU A 95 20.19 -23.73 1.28
C GLU A 95 21.29 -22.70 0.99
N ASP A 96 22.08 -22.93 -0.08
CA ASP A 96 23.04 -21.94 -0.55
C ASP A 96 22.31 -20.81 -1.30
N HIS A 97 22.34 -19.64 -0.73
CA HIS A 97 21.75 -18.44 -1.29
C HIS A 97 22.78 -17.43 -1.83
N THR A 98 24.04 -17.83 -1.98
CA THR A 98 25.15 -16.92 -2.30
C THR A 98 24.88 -16.11 -3.59
N GLU A 99 24.52 -16.76 -4.69
CA GLU A 99 24.23 -16.08 -5.95
C GLU A 99 23.02 -15.14 -5.82
N TRP A 100 21.99 -15.58 -5.13
CA TRP A 100 20.78 -14.77 -4.89
C TRP A 100 21.11 -13.55 -4.02
N VAL A 101 21.90 -13.69 -2.98
CA VAL A 101 22.35 -12.57 -2.13
C VAL A 101 23.17 -11.57 -2.94
N HIS A 102 24.09 -12.03 -3.79
CA HIS A 102 24.83 -11.16 -4.70
C HIS A 102 23.91 -10.40 -5.66
N HIS A 103 22.93 -11.08 -6.23
CA HIS A 103 21.91 -10.44 -7.06
C HIS A 103 21.13 -9.36 -6.29
N LEU A 104 20.67 -9.67 -5.08
CA LEU A 104 19.96 -8.72 -4.22
C LEU A 104 20.83 -7.50 -3.86
N ILE A 105 22.11 -7.70 -3.51
CA ILE A 105 23.04 -6.61 -3.21
C ILE A 105 23.12 -5.63 -4.37
N ASN A 106 23.24 -6.11 -5.60
CA ASN A 106 23.28 -5.28 -6.80
C ASN A 106 21.94 -4.60 -7.08
N LEU A 107 20.86 -5.36 -7.02
CA LEU A 107 19.49 -4.86 -7.25
C LEU A 107 19.12 -3.74 -6.26
N MET A 108 19.51 -3.90 -5.00
CA MET A 108 19.26 -2.96 -3.91
C MET A 108 20.27 -1.80 -3.86
N GLY A 109 21.31 -1.82 -4.72
CA GLY A 109 22.35 -0.80 -4.76
C GLY A 109 23.14 -0.71 -3.47
N LEU A 110 23.46 -1.86 -2.84
CA LEU A 110 24.18 -1.89 -1.56
C LEU A 110 25.69 -1.91 -1.71
N THR A 111 26.21 -2.14 -2.90
CA THR A 111 27.63 -2.40 -3.19
C THR A 111 28.57 -1.37 -2.55
N HIS A 112 28.22 -0.09 -2.61
CA HIS A 112 29.08 1.00 -2.15
C HIS A 112 29.18 1.14 -0.63
N PHE A 113 28.29 0.50 0.14
CA PHE A 113 28.29 0.61 1.61
C PHE A 113 28.21 -0.73 2.34
N LEU A 114 28.55 -1.83 1.64
CA LEU A 114 28.58 -3.17 2.22
C LEU A 114 29.49 -3.28 3.46
N ASN A 115 30.63 -2.58 3.46
CA ASN A 115 31.59 -2.60 4.55
C ASN A 115 31.33 -1.49 5.61
N GLN A 116 30.29 -0.66 5.41
CA GLN A 116 29.93 0.36 6.40
C GLN A 116 29.12 -0.26 7.54
N ARG A 117 29.25 0.26 8.74
CA ARG A 117 28.42 -0.13 9.89
C ARG A 117 26.98 0.23 9.63
N TYR A 118 26.08 -0.70 9.87
CA TYR A 118 24.64 -0.51 9.64
C TYR A 118 24.10 0.74 10.37
N GLY A 119 24.55 0.98 11.60
CA GLY A 119 24.13 2.14 12.41
C GLY A 119 24.47 3.51 11.82
N THR A 120 25.46 3.60 10.92
CA THR A 120 25.92 4.85 10.30
C THR A 120 25.19 5.19 8.99
N LEU A 121 24.35 4.30 8.49
CA LEU A 121 23.64 4.47 7.25
C LEU A 121 22.48 5.49 7.36
N SER A 122 22.14 6.13 6.24
CA SER A 122 20.90 6.93 6.15
C SER A 122 19.65 6.05 6.33
N GLY A 123 18.51 6.65 6.63
CA GLY A 123 17.24 5.93 6.79
C GLY A 123 16.90 5.06 5.58
N GLY A 124 17.00 5.62 4.38
CA GLY A 124 16.74 4.90 3.13
C GLY A 124 17.75 3.80 2.83
N GLN A 125 19.04 4.01 3.16
CA GLN A 125 20.05 2.95 3.05
C GLN A 125 19.74 1.80 4.01
N ARG A 126 19.42 2.10 5.28
CA ARG A 126 19.00 1.08 6.26
C ARG A 126 17.79 0.31 5.76
N ARG A 127 16.76 0.98 5.25
CA ARG A 127 15.56 0.31 4.76
C ARG A 127 15.83 -0.65 3.61
N ARG A 128 16.72 -0.28 2.68
CA ARG A 128 17.14 -1.19 1.59
C ARG A 128 17.86 -2.43 2.14
N VAL A 129 18.69 -2.28 3.16
CA VAL A 129 19.34 -3.43 3.82
C VAL A 129 18.32 -4.32 4.52
N ASP A 130 17.32 -3.74 5.24
CA ASP A 130 16.26 -4.50 5.90
C ASP A 130 15.43 -5.32 4.92
N ILE A 131 15.08 -4.73 3.77
CA ILE A 131 14.38 -5.42 2.70
C ILE A 131 15.25 -6.54 2.13
N THR A 132 16.54 -6.27 1.86
CA THR A 132 17.49 -7.28 1.37
C THR A 132 17.54 -8.47 2.31
N ARG A 133 17.71 -8.20 3.61
CA ARG A 133 17.72 -9.25 4.64
C ARG A 133 16.46 -10.13 4.61
N ALA A 134 15.29 -9.51 4.43
CA ALA A 134 14.02 -10.24 4.39
C ALA A 134 13.86 -11.10 3.12
N LEU A 135 14.57 -10.75 2.04
CA LEU A 135 14.54 -11.44 0.75
C LEU A 135 15.56 -12.57 0.62
N ILE A 136 16.54 -12.70 1.53
CA ILE A 136 17.63 -13.71 1.44
C ILE A 136 17.07 -15.12 1.24
N ALA A 137 16.02 -15.50 1.98
CA ALA A 137 15.42 -16.83 1.88
C ALA A 137 14.53 -17.04 0.63
N ASN A 138 14.57 -16.11 -0.34
CA ASN A 138 13.70 -16.11 -1.53
C ASN A 138 12.24 -16.41 -1.15
N PRO A 139 11.58 -15.50 -0.41
CA PRO A 139 10.24 -15.73 0.12
C PRO A 139 9.17 -15.70 -0.99
N ASP A 140 8.06 -16.42 -0.77
CA ASP A 140 6.86 -16.34 -1.60
C ASP A 140 6.08 -15.04 -1.38
N ILE A 141 6.18 -14.50 -0.14
CA ILE A 141 5.54 -13.26 0.27
C ILE A 141 6.45 -12.44 1.19
N LEU A 142 6.48 -11.15 0.93
CA LEU A 142 7.17 -10.15 1.75
C LEU A 142 6.14 -9.27 2.46
N PHE A 143 6.17 -9.29 3.78
CA PHE A 143 5.42 -8.35 4.62
C PHE A 143 6.30 -7.15 4.96
N LEU A 144 5.75 -5.95 4.79
CA LEU A 144 6.42 -4.68 5.06
C LEU A 144 5.54 -3.84 5.99
N ASP A 145 6.02 -3.59 7.21
CA ASP A 145 5.30 -2.72 8.14
C ASP A 145 5.82 -1.29 8.00
N GLU A 146 5.00 -0.43 7.40
CA GLU A 146 5.28 0.98 7.11
C GLU A 146 6.69 1.21 6.50
N PRO A 147 6.98 0.64 5.31
CA PRO A 147 8.35 0.56 4.79
C PRO A 147 9.00 1.91 4.47
N THR A 148 8.24 2.96 4.33
CA THR A 148 8.70 4.27 3.85
C THR A 148 8.51 5.40 4.85
N THR A 149 7.99 5.08 6.05
CA THR A 149 7.78 6.06 7.12
C THR A 149 9.10 6.74 7.51
N GLY A 150 9.07 8.07 7.61
CA GLY A 150 10.22 8.90 7.97
C GLY A 150 11.27 9.06 6.87
N LEU A 151 10.97 8.65 5.63
CA LEU A 151 11.84 8.83 4.48
C LEU A 151 11.39 10.02 3.61
N ASP A 152 12.35 10.67 2.97
CA ASP A 152 12.08 11.72 1.98
C ASP A 152 11.41 11.13 0.73
N LEU A 153 10.75 11.98 -0.06
CA LEU A 153 9.99 11.58 -1.24
C LEU A 153 10.81 10.79 -2.26
N GLN A 154 12.06 11.23 -2.54
CA GLN A 154 12.90 10.54 -3.52
C GLN A 154 13.27 9.13 -3.05
N THR A 155 13.63 8.99 -1.79
CA THR A 155 13.93 7.68 -1.19
C THR A 155 12.71 6.76 -1.19
N ARG A 156 11.51 7.28 -0.92
CA ARG A 156 10.26 6.52 -1.04
C ARG A 156 10.05 5.98 -2.44
N LEU A 157 10.19 6.83 -3.46
CA LEU A 157 10.04 6.43 -4.88
C LEU A 157 11.04 5.33 -5.28
N VAL A 158 12.31 5.43 -4.81
CA VAL A 158 13.31 4.38 -5.07
C VAL A 158 12.88 3.04 -4.47
N ILE A 159 12.39 3.03 -3.23
CA ILE A 159 11.91 1.79 -2.58
C ILE A 159 10.69 1.24 -3.31
N TRP A 160 9.76 2.09 -3.72
CA TRP A 160 8.56 1.69 -4.47
C TRP A 160 8.90 1.04 -5.81
N ASN A 161 9.74 1.70 -6.61
CA ASN A 161 10.18 1.15 -7.90
C ASN A 161 10.84 -0.22 -7.71
N LEU A 162 11.60 -0.38 -6.64
CA LEU A 162 12.26 -1.62 -6.30
C LEU A 162 11.25 -2.74 -5.94
N LEU A 163 10.26 -2.43 -5.09
CA LEU A 163 9.20 -3.37 -4.73
C LEU A 163 8.37 -3.79 -5.95
N GLN A 164 8.00 -2.84 -6.82
CA GLN A 164 7.29 -3.15 -8.06
C GLN A 164 8.14 -4.01 -9.01
N LYS A 165 9.44 -3.76 -9.11
CA LYS A 165 10.35 -4.59 -9.89
C LYS A 165 10.41 -6.02 -9.36
N LEU A 166 10.54 -6.20 -8.04
CA LEU A 166 10.52 -7.51 -7.40
C LEU A 166 9.20 -8.26 -7.65
N GLN A 167 8.06 -7.55 -7.57
CA GLN A 167 6.75 -8.13 -7.87
C GLN A 167 6.67 -8.59 -9.32
N LYS A 168 6.99 -7.71 -10.28
CA LYS A 168 6.78 -7.96 -11.71
C LYS A 168 7.77 -8.96 -12.29
N GLU A 169 9.06 -8.84 -11.94
CA GLU A 169 10.14 -9.65 -12.52
C GLU A 169 10.35 -10.98 -11.79
N HIS A 170 10.09 -11.01 -10.47
CA HIS A 170 10.32 -12.21 -9.66
C HIS A 170 9.02 -12.88 -9.16
N GLY A 171 7.86 -12.31 -9.49
CA GLY A 171 6.56 -12.84 -9.04
C GLY A 171 6.39 -12.82 -7.52
N LEU A 172 7.13 -11.93 -6.82
CA LEU A 172 7.04 -11.78 -5.39
C LEU A 172 5.67 -11.23 -4.99
N THR A 173 5.03 -11.86 -4.01
CA THR A 173 3.83 -11.30 -3.39
C THR A 173 4.25 -10.30 -2.33
N ILE A 174 3.63 -9.14 -2.31
CA ILE A 174 3.97 -8.06 -1.37
C ILE A 174 2.70 -7.66 -0.60
N PHE A 175 2.80 -7.69 0.73
CA PHE A 175 1.79 -7.14 1.62
C PHE A 175 2.42 -6.02 2.42
N LEU A 176 1.97 -4.79 2.21
CA LEU A 176 2.50 -3.65 2.93
C LEU A 176 1.42 -2.93 3.71
N THR A 177 1.80 -2.44 4.88
CA THR A 177 1.02 -1.45 5.60
C THR A 177 1.55 -0.06 5.27
N THR A 178 0.67 0.88 5.09
CA THR A 178 1.05 2.28 4.89
C THR A 178 -0.06 3.22 5.37
N HIS A 179 0.32 4.43 5.69
CA HIS A 179 -0.59 5.56 5.83
C HIS A 179 -0.40 6.57 4.66
N TYR A 180 0.50 6.29 3.72
CA TYR A 180 0.66 7.08 2.50
C TYR A 180 -0.23 6.52 1.39
N LEU A 181 -1.28 7.26 1.06
CA LEU A 181 -2.30 6.83 0.09
C LEU A 181 -1.78 6.71 -1.33
N GLU A 182 -0.82 7.56 -1.69
CA GLU A 182 -0.14 7.53 -2.98
C GLU A 182 0.54 6.16 -3.24
N GLU A 183 1.03 5.54 -2.18
CA GLU A 183 1.67 4.23 -2.25
C GLU A 183 0.68 3.12 -2.61
N ALA A 184 -0.56 3.28 -2.23
CA ALA A 184 -1.61 2.31 -2.48
C ALA A 184 -2.23 2.40 -3.88
N GLU A 185 -2.04 3.51 -4.60
CA GLU A 185 -2.66 3.71 -5.92
C GLU A 185 -2.28 2.65 -6.95
N ASN A 186 -1.09 2.06 -6.81
CA ASN A 186 -0.58 1.02 -7.71
C ASN A 186 -0.77 -0.40 -7.14
N ALA A 187 -1.50 -0.56 -6.05
CA ALA A 187 -1.77 -1.88 -5.48
C ALA A 187 -2.84 -2.63 -6.28
N ASP A 188 -2.62 -3.94 -6.46
CA ASP A 188 -3.61 -4.83 -7.10
C ASP A 188 -4.84 -5.01 -6.21
N GLN A 189 -4.63 -4.97 -4.90
CA GLN A 189 -5.67 -5.12 -3.88
C GLN A 189 -5.42 -4.18 -2.71
N MET A 190 -6.45 -3.50 -2.26
CA MET A 190 -6.42 -2.68 -1.05
C MET A 190 -7.39 -3.21 -0.01
N TYR A 191 -7.02 -3.01 1.25
CA TYR A 191 -7.89 -3.16 2.41
C TYR A 191 -7.80 -1.89 3.24
N ILE A 192 -8.93 -1.24 3.51
CA ILE A 192 -9.01 -0.05 4.37
C ILE A 192 -9.48 -0.50 5.74
N LEU A 193 -8.58 -0.36 6.72
CA LEU A 193 -8.78 -0.77 8.11
C LEU A 193 -9.00 0.45 9.00
N GLU A 194 -10.04 0.39 9.82
CA GLU A 194 -10.27 1.39 10.87
C GLU A 194 -10.84 0.68 12.12
N ASN A 195 -10.30 1.05 13.29
CA ASN A 195 -10.72 0.49 14.59
C ASN A 195 -10.78 -1.04 14.61
N GLY A 196 -9.80 -1.70 13.99
CA GLY A 196 -9.70 -3.16 13.93
C GLY A 196 -10.63 -3.85 12.94
N LYS A 197 -11.36 -3.12 12.10
CA LYS A 197 -12.27 -3.67 11.08
C LYS A 197 -11.87 -3.26 9.69
N ILE A 198 -11.99 -4.17 8.73
CA ILE A 198 -11.91 -3.83 7.31
C ILE A 198 -13.24 -3.18 6.92
N LEU A 199 -13.20 -1.90 6.55
CA LEU A 199 -14.36 -1.16 6.10
C LEU A 199 -14.65 -1.40 4.62
N VAL A 200 -13.59 -1.44 3.81
CA VAL A 200 -13.66 -1.60 2.35
C VAL A 200 -12.47 -2.42 1.87
N SER A 201 -12.69 -3.20 0.83
CA SER A 201 -11.63 -3.88 0.09
C SER A 201 -11.95 -3.91 -1.41
N GLY A 202 -10.92 -3.85 -2.25
CA GLY A 202 -11.05 -3.85 -3.71
C GLY A 202 -9.79 -3.33 -4.38
N SER A 203 -9.80 -3.19 -5.71
CA SER A 203 -8.73 -2.48 -6.42
C SER A 203 -8.78 -0.97 -6.15
N ALA A 204 -7.67 -0.27 -6.41
CA ALA A 204 -7.63 1.19 -6.34
C ALA A 204 -8.72 1.83 -7.23
N THR A 205 -8.93 1.25 -8.41
CA THR A 205 -9.93 1.73 -9.38
C THR A 205 -11.34 1.57 -8.85
N ASP A 206 -11.69 0.38 -8.32
CA ASP A 206 -13.03 0.11 -7.79
C ASP A 206 -13.35 1.03 -6.60
N ILE A 207 -12.37 1.21 -5.71
CA ILE A 207 -12.53 2.07 -4.52
C ILE A 207 -12.70 3.54 -4.94
N LYS A 208 -11.90 4.04 -5.88
CA LYS A 208 -12.06 5.41 -6.40
C LYS A 208 -13.42 5.59 -7.06
N GLN A 209 -13.82 4.68 -7.91
CA GLN A 209 -15.09 4.74 -8.64
C GLN A 209 -16.31 4.81 -7.70
N HIS A 210 -16.27 4.06 -6.59
CA HIS A 210 -17.37 3.98 -5.63
C HIS A 210 -17.40 5.14 -4.63
N TYR A 211 -16.22 5.56 -4.14
CA TYR A 211 -16.12 6.49 -3.01
C TYR A 211 -15.59 7.87 -3.37
N ALA A 212 -14.90 8.00 -4.50
CA ALA A 212 -14.36 9.26 -4.98
C ALA A 212 -14.53 9.37 -6.51
N PRO A 213 -15.77 9.43 -7.01
CA PRO A 213 -16.00 9.57 -8.44
C PRO A 213 -15.36 10.85 -8.97
N THR A 214 -15.03 10.84 -10.25
CA THR A 214 -14.57 12.03 -10.98
C THR A 214 -15.53 13.19 -10.80
N LYS A 215 -15.02 14.40 -10.68
CA LYS A 215 -15.80 15.61 -10.52
C LYS A 215 -15.50 16.60 -11.66
N LEU A 216 -16.50 16.95 -12.40
CA LEU A 216 -16.46 18.05 -13.38
C LEU A 216 -17.23 19.24 -12.78
N VAL A 217 -16.59 20.39 -12.71
CA VAL A 217 -17.24 21.66 -12.36
C VAL A 217 -17.21 22.55 -13.60
N VAL A 218 -18.34 23.07 -13.99
CA VAL A 218 -18.50 23.93 -15.16
C VAL A 218 -19.09 25.24 -14.73
N THR A 219 -18.46 26.35 -15.13
CA THR A 219 -18.98 27.70 -14.95
C THR A 219 -19.48 28.24 -16.29
N THR A 220 -20.71 28.76 -16.31
CA THR A 220 -21.34 29.28 -17.52
C THR A 220 -21.36 30.81 -17.50
N ASN A 221 -21.56 31.41 -18.68
CA ASN A 221 -21.77 32.85 -18.86
C ASN A 221 -23.25 33.28 -18.63
N GLY A 222 -23.99 32.54 -17.80
CA GLY A 222 -25.38 32.83 -17.45
C GLY A 222 -26.42 32.01 -18.22
N HIS A 223 -25.97 31.08 -19.08
CA HIS A 223 -26.85 30.15 -19.80
C HIS A 223 -26.94 28.80 -19.07
N GLN A 224 -28.08 28.13 -19.26
CA GLN A 224 -28.27 26.76 -18.80
C GLN A 224 -27.49 25.78 -19.69
N LEU A 225 -26.97 24.71 -19.10
CA LEU A 225 -26.29 23.66 -19.85
C LEU A 225 -27.27 22.70 -20.51
N HIS A 226 -26.99 22.32 -21.75
CA HIS A 226 -27.71 21.25 -22.44
C HIS A 226 -27.10 19.89 -22.04
N THR A 227 -27.72 19.24 -21.06
CA THR A 227 -27.21 17.98 -20.52
C THR A 227 -28.33 16.99 -20.23
N SER A 228 -28.02 15.70 -20.34
CA SER A 228 -28.85 14.58 -19.83
C SER A 228 -28.29 13.99 -18.54
N TYR A 229 -27.14 14.48 -18.07
CA TYR A 229 -26.51 14.01 -16.85
C TYR A 229 -27.09 14.71 -15.62
N THR A 230 -27.07 14.03 -14.50
CA THR A 230 -27.48 14.61 -13.22
C THR A 230 -26.47 15.68 -12.81
N GLU A 231 -26.95 16.91 -12.67
CA GLU A 231 -26.15 18.05 -12.26
C GLU A 231 -26.50 18.47 -10.82
N LYS A 232 -25.50 19.01 -10.13
CA LYS A 232 -25.69 19.72 -8.87
C LYS A 232 -25.32 21.18 -9.09
N GLN A 233 -26.30 22.08 -9.00
CA GLN A 233 -26.03 23.51 -9.08
C GLN A 233 -25.33 23.98 -7.80
N LEU A 234 -24.13 24.56 -7.94
CA LEU A 234 -23.33 25.10 -6.82
C LEU A 234 -23.61 26.60 -6.64
N THR A 235 -23.70 27.32 -7.74
CA THR A 235 -24.08 28.74 -7.81
C THR A 235 -25.01 28.94 -9.02
N PRO A 236 -25.64 30.12 -9.23
CA PRO A 236 -26.47 30.36 -10.41
C PRO A 236 -25.78 30.10 -11.75
N GLN A 237 -24.44 30.13 -11.78
CA GLN A 237 -23.63 29.94 -12.99
C GLN A 237 -22.67 28.74 -12.92
N THR A 238 -22.64 28.02 -11.83
CA THR A 238 -21.66 26.92 -11.64
C THR A 238 -22.40 25.62 -11.35
N PHE A 239 -22.09 24.61 -12.15
CA PHE A 239 -22.67 23.26 -12.10
C PHE A 239 -21.61 22.22 -11.84
N SER A 240 -21.93 21.20 -11.08
CA SER A 240 -21.03 20.08 -10.78
C SER A 240 -21.66 18.76 -11.23
N PHE A 241 -20.85 17.94 -11.88
CA PHE A 241 -21.20 16.60 -12.32
C PHE A 241 -20.23 15.61 -11.67
N GLU A 242 -20.73 14.47 -11.22
CA GLU A 242 -19.93 13.43 -10.61
C GLU A 242 -20.03 12.13 -11.41
N GLY A 243 -18.94 11.39 -11.51
CA GLY A 243 -18.90 10.05 -12.11
C GLY A 243 -18.85 10.00 -13.63
N LEU A 244 -18.72 11.15 -14.31
CA LEU A 244 -18.56 11.16 -15.76
C LEU A 244 -17.18 10.63 -16.16
N ASP A 245 -17.14 9.78 -17.18
CA ASP A 245 -15.88 9.39 -17.80
C ASP A 245 -15.34 10.48 -18.73
N SER A 246 -14.11 10.32 -19.21
CA SER A 246 -13.45 11.32 -20.05
C SER A 246 -14.21 11.60 -21.36
N SER A 247 -14.87 10.60 -21.94
CA SER A 247 -15.62 10.75 -23.20
C SER A 247 -16.93 11.52 -22.97
N GLU A 248 -17.60 11.25 -21.87
CA GLU A 248 -18.80 11.95 -21.44
C GLU A 248 -18.51 13.41 -21.11
N VAL A 249 -17.40 13.66 -20.40
CA VAL A 249 -16.93 15.03 -20.13
C VAL A 249 -16.67 15.79 -21.42
N MET A 250 -15.91 15.21 -22.35
CA MET A 250 -15.62 15.84 -23.65
C MET A 250 -16.89 16.11 -24.44
N ALA A 251 -17.85 15.18 -24.45
CA ALA A 251 -19.14 15.36 -25.14
C ALA A 251 -19.97 16.50 -24.53
N LEU A 252 -20.02 16.58 -23.18
CA LEU A 252 -20.72 17.65 -22.47
C LEU A 252 -20.08 19.00 -22.74
N LEU A 253 -18.76 19.12 -22.63
CA LEU A 253 -18.04 20.37 -22.89
C LEU A 253 -18.19 20.82 -24.35
N HIS A 254 -18.06 19.91 -25.30
CA HIS A 254 -18.22 20.22 -26.72
C HIS A 254 -19.64 20.71 -27.07
N ARG A 255 -20.68 20.05 -26.53
CA ARG A 255 -22.09 20.44 -26.74
C ARG A 255 -22.41 21.84 -26.22
N ASN A 256 -21.72 22.26 -25.16
CA ASN A 256 -21.99 23.52 -24.46
C ASN A 256 -20.90 24.57 -24.61
N GLN A 257 -19.98 24.42 -25.56
CA GLN A 257 -18.75 25.21 -25.67
C GLN A 257 -19.02 26.74 -25.71
N GLU A 258 -20.14 27.19 -26.27
CA GLU A 258 -20.51 28.60 -26.37
C GLU A 258 -21.01 29.19 -25.04
N TYR A 259 -21.45 28.34 -24.12
CA TYR A 259 -22.05 28.74 -22.84
C TYR A 259 -21.07 28.62 -21.68
N ILE A 260 -19.94 27.89 -21.86
CA ILE A 260 -18.95 27.64 -20.85
C ILE A 260 -17.92 28.77 -20.83
N SER A 261 -17.74 29.39 -19.66
CA SER A 261 -16.68 30.38 -19.41
C SER A 261 -15.44 29.75 -18.78
N ASP A 262 -15.62 28.70 -17.99
CA ASP A 262 -14.53 27.96 -17.33
C ASP A 262 -14.98 26.57 -16.94
N PHE A 263 -14.03 25.64 -16.80
CA PHE A 263 -14.30 24.32 -16.25
C PHE A 263 -13.07 23.75 -15.52
N SER A 264 -13.32 22.89 -14.54
CA SER A 264 -12.29 22.07 -13.90
C SER A 264 -12.73 20.61 -13.88
N TYR A 265 -11.81 19.72 -14.28
CA TYR A 265 -12.00 18.28 -14.21
C TYR A 265 -11.01 17.70 -13.19
N THR A 266 -11.54 17.11 -12.14
CA THR A 266 -10.73 16.53 -11.04
C THR A 266 -11.02 15.03 -10.99
N PRO A 267 -10.02 14.18 -11.33
CA PRO A 267 -10.13 12.76 -11.09
C PRO A 267 -10.24 12.48 -9.60
N GLY A 268 -11.06 11.51 -9.24
CA GLY A 268 -11.13 11.07 -7.84
C GLY A 268 -9.82 10.47 -7.36
N SER A 269 -9.41 10.81 -6.16
CA SER A 269 -8.19 10.31 -5.52
C SER A 269 -8.50 9.24 -4.46
N ILE A 270 -7.50 8.40 -4.15
CA ILE A 270 -7.62 7.46 -3.02
C ILE A 270 -7.73 8.23 -1.69
N ASN A 271 -7.18 9.44 -1.61
CA ASN A 271 -7.33 10.30 -0.44
C ASN A 271 -8.80 10.68 -0.21
N ASP A 272 -9.49 11.14 -1.26
CA ASP A 272 -10.91 11.49 -1.16
C ASP A 272 -11.76 10.28 -0.78
N ALA A 273 -11.46 9.10 -1.37
CA ALA A 273 -12.12 7.85 -1.03
C ALA A 273 -11.89 7.48 0.44
N PHE A 274 -10.64 7.56 0.91
CA PHE A 274 -10.28 7.25 2.29
C PHE A 274 -11.02 8.15 3.29
N VAL A 275 -11.02 9.46 3.06
CA VAL A 275 -11.74 10.43 3.90
C VAL A 275 -13.24 10.12 3.93
N LYS A 276 -13.83 9.80 2.77
CA LYS A 276 -15.25 9.46 2.69
C LYS A 276 -15.60 8.16 3.42
N ILE A 277 -14.71 7.16 3.38
CA ILE A 277 -14.91 5.85 4.03
C ILE A 277 -14.72 5.93 5.54
N THR A 278 -13.68 6.63 6.00
CA THR A 278 -13.26 6.63 7.41
C THR A 278 -13.76 7.85 8.19
N GLY A 279 -14.12 8.93 7.49
CA GLY A 279 -14.42 10.24 8.08
C GLY A 279 -13.18 10.96 8.64
N LYS A 280 -11.97 10.50 8.29
CA LYS A 280 -10.69 11.01 8.82
C LYS A 280 -9.68 11.20 7.70
N GLU A 281 -8.83 12.20 7.84
CA GLU A 281 -7.64 12.36 7.01
C GLU A 281 -6.49 11.52 7.58
N LEU A 282 -5.66 10.92 6.71
CA LEU A 282 -4.38 10.35 7.11
C LEU A 282 -3.38 11.50 7.30
N GLN A 283 -2.80 11.59 8.49
CA GLN A 283 -1.78 12.59 8.84
C GLN A 283 -0.41 12.17 8.34
#